data_a855a7afcfc1d46b4e36e29f7137fb4a
#
_entry.id   a855a7afcfc1d46b4e36e29f7137fb4a
#
_cell.length_a   1.000
_cell.length_b   1.000
_cell.length_c   1.000
_cell.angle_alpha   90.00
_cell.angle_beta   90.00
_cell.angle_gamma   90.00
#
_symmetry.space_group_name_H-M   'P 1'
#
loop_
_entity.id
_entity.type
_entity.pdbx_description
1 polymer ?
#
loop_
_entity_poly.entity_id
_entity_poly.type
_entity_poly.pdbx_seq_one_letter_code
_entity_poly.pdbx_strand_id
1 'polypeptide(L)'
;MPVKYSVQTITSPEALKLIENGAKILDPITPEAFECHHIKGALNACVYEVAFMDKVPEYLPDKTVPIIVYGNTATSHESLAAAQKLELLGYTSVYVTEGGINSLLQAGCESEGSAISLNEQLEYNAGSYLALTRSSIIGWTGRNINGKHYGTIGIKEGDISIAGDNIHGSMTVDMTNMTSLDIPDAGYANILIAHLMSDDFFSVKTFPEATFTIHSAQRSSDATISSINHILNGSLSLCGVIKALNVPATIIQSDPDTLILEAHFDFDRTLWGIAYGSARFFRFLGMHMIFDPISIEVRIEFKSR
;
A
#
# COMPACT_ATOMS: atom_id res chain seq x y z
N MET A 1 -26.87 -17.41 5.38
CA MET A 1 -26.43 -18.34 4.34
C MET A 1 -25.57 -17.51 3.38
N PRO A 2 -24.41 -17.98 2.90
CA PRO A 2 -23.68 -17.23 1.88
C PRO A 2 -24.55 -17.14 0.62
N VAL A 3 -24.69 -15.95 0.08
CA VAL A 3 -25.39 -15.72 -1.18
C VAL A 3 -24.63 -16.50 -2.25
N LYS A 4 -25.30 -17.45 -2.89
CA LYS A 4 -24.71 -18.24 -3.97
C LYS A 4 -24.87 -17.41 -5.25
N TYR A 5 -23.83 -16.66 -5.63
CA TYR A 5 -23.81 -15.94 -6.89
C TYR A 5 -23.84 -16.94 -8.06
N SER A 6 -24.68 -16.67 -9.05
CA SER A 6 -24.84 -17.51 -10.25
C SER A 6 -24.29 -16.84 -11.50
N VAL A 7 -23.21 -16.05 -11.32
CA VAL A 7 -22.57 -15.35 -12.46
C VAL A 7 -22.24 -16.34 -13.57
N GLN A 8 -22.76 -16.09 -14.76
CA GLN A 8 -22.50 -16.91 -15.93
C GLN A 8 -21.26 -16.39 -16.66
N THR A 9 -20.30 -17.29 -16.86
CA THR A 9 -19.14 -17.02 -17.70
C THR A 9 -19.46 -17.43 -19.14
N ILE A 10 -19.17 -16.56 -20.11
CA ILE A 10 -19.41 -16.77 -21.53
C ILE A 10 -18.15 -16.56 -22.35
N THR A 11 -18.07 -17.23 -23.48
CA THR A 11 -16.99 -17.02 -24.44
C THR A 11 -17.15 -15.70 -25.19
N SER A 12 -16.06 -15.16 -25.74
CA SER A 12 -16.10 -13.92 -26.52
C SER A 12 -17.02 -13.98 -27.75
N PRO A 13 -17.12 -15.09 -28.52
CA PRO A 13 -18.12 -15.21 -29.58
C PRO A 13 -19.58 -15.19 -29.11
N GLU A 14 -19.86 -15.73 -27.92
CA GLU A 14 -21.19 -15.65 -27.31
C GLU A 14 -21.49 -14.21 -26.85
N ALA A 15 -20.51 -13.54 -26.25
CA ALA A 15 -20.61 -12.13 -25.89
C ALA A 15 -20.91 -11.24 -27.11
N LEU A 16 -20.19 -11.46 -28.23
CA LEU A 16 -20.43 -10.69 -29.44
C LEU A 16 -21.87 -10.83 -29.95
N LYS A 17 -22.43 -12.04 -29.95
CA LYS A 17 -23.83 -12.28 -30.34
C LYS A 17 -24.82 -11.54 -29.41
N LEU A 18 -24.54 -11.50 -28.11
CA LEU A 18 -25.38 -10.76 -27.18
C LEU A 18 -25.29 -9.24 -27.40
N ILE A 19 -24.09 -8.72 -27.72
CA ILE A 19 -23.86 -7.31 -28.06
C ILE A 19 -24.68 -6.92 -29.32
N GLU A 20 -24.60 -7.74 -30.36
CA GLU A 20 -25.37 -7.55 -31.59
C GLU A 20 -26.89 -7.56 -31.33
N ASN A 21 -27.35 -8.27 -30.32
CA ASN A 21 -28.75 -8.31 -29.86
C ASN A 21 -29.11 -7.26 -28.82
N GLY A 22 -28.23 -6.26 -28.57
CA GLY A 22 -28.52 -5.10 -27.73
C GLY A 22 -28.11 -5.21 -26.27
N ALA A 23 -27.31 -6.22 -25.92
CA ALA A 23 -26.72 -6.27 -24.59
C ALA A 23 -25.83 -5.04 -24.31
N LYS A 24 -25.80 -4.58 -23.07
CA LYS A 24 -24.92 -3.50 -22.65
C LYS A 24 -23.58 -4.05 -22.24
N ILE A 25 -22.52 -3.28 -22.49
CA ILE A 25 -21.16 -3.63 -22.12
C ILE A 25 -20.77 -2.75 -20.95
N LEU A 26 -20.25 -3.35 -19.88
CA LEU A 26 -19.76 -2.64 -18.70
C LEU A 26 -18.27 -2.93 -18.52
N ASP A 27 -17.51 -1.86 -18.41
CA ASP A 27 -16.10 -1.87 -18.05
C ASP A 27 -15.97 -1.44 -16.58
N PRO A 28 -15.50 -2.31 -15.68
CA PRO A 28 -15.48 -2.05 -14.25
C PRO A 28 -14.16 -1.44 -13.74
N ILE A 29 -13.25 -1.04 -14.63
CA ILE A 29 -11.96 -0.47 -14.26
C ILE A 29 -12.06 1.03 -13.87
N THR A 30 -10.93 1.61 -13.45
CA THR A 30 -10.89 3.04 -13.14
C THR A 30 -11.18 3.91 -14.38
N PRO A 31 -11.75 5.13 -14.20
CA PRO A 31 -12.00 6.04 -15.33
C PRO A 31 -10.73 6.33 -16.14
N GLU A 32 -9.60 6.51 -15.50
CA GLU A 32 -8.32 6.78 -16.15
C GLU A 32 -7.89 5.62 -17.07
N ALA A 33 -8.06 4.37 -16.61
CA ALA A 33 -7.76 3.19 -17.42
C ALA A 33 -8.75 3.03 -18.56
N PHE A 34 -10.02 3.31 -18.32
CA PHE A 34 -11.06 3.30 -19.34
C PHE A 34 -10.78 4.31 -20.46
N GLU A 35 -10.43 5.56 -20.13
CA GLU A 35 -10.05 6.58 -21.11
C GLU A 35 -8.82 6.20 -21.93
N CYS A 36 -7.96 5.34 -21.40
CA CYS A 36 -6.82 4.85 -22.15
C CYS A 36 -7.20 3.77 -23.18
N HIS A 37 -8.02 2.79 -22.79
CA HIS A 37 -8.36 1.67 -23.66
C HIS A 37 -9.58 0.90 -23.14
N HIS A 38 -10.65 0.85 -23.93
CA HIS A 38 -11.87 0.11 -23.61
C HIS A 38 -12.57 -0.42 -24.89
N ILE A 39 -13.54 -1.31 -24.72
CA ILE A 39 -14.40 -1.78 -25.82
C ILE A 39 -15.34 -0.65 -26.22
N LYS A 40 -15.41 -0.36 -27.52
CA LYS A 40 -16.27 0.68 -28.10
C LYS A 40 -17.72 0.54 -27.67
N GLY A 41 -18.27 1.64 -27.15
CA GLY A 41 -19.65 1.68 -26.65
C GLY A 41 -19.84 1.06 -25.27
N ALA A 42 -18.77 0.67 -24.57
CA ALA A 42 -18.86 0.25 -23.19
C ALA A 42 -19.17 1.42 -22.25
N LEU A 43 -19.90 1.13 -21.18
CA LEU A 43 -20.12 2.06 -20.06
C LEU A 43 -19.05 1.82 -19.02
N ASN A 44 -18.51 2.87 -18.44
CA ASN A 44 -17.58 2.75 -17.31
C ASN A 44 -18.30 2.89 -15.96
N ALA A 45 -18.10 1.93 -15.09
CA ALA A 45 -18.45 2.05 -13.68
C ALA A 45 -17.38 1.34 -12.84
N CYS A 46 -16.53 2.13 -12.20
CA CYS A 46 -15.39 1.64 -11.43
C CYS A 46 -15.84 0.80 -10.23
N VAL A 47 -15.53 -0.50 -10.26
CA VAL A 47 -15.93 -1.44 -9.20
C VAL A 47 -15.24 -1.18 -7.86
N TYR A 48 -14.12 -0.47 -7.87
CA TYR A 48 -13.35 -0.11 -6.68
C TYR A 48 -13.95 1.08 -5.92
N GLU A 49 -14.86 1.85 -6.55
CA GLU A 49 -15.54 2.95 -5.89
C GLU A 49 -16.72 2.45 -5.02
N VAL A 50 -16.89 3.08 -3.86
CA VAL A 50 -18.07 2.85 -3.01
C VAL A 50 -19.34 3.23 -3.76
N ALA A 51 -19.27 4.28 -4.59
CA ALA A 51 -20.38 4.80 -5.40
C ALA A 51 -20.83 3.88 -6.55
N PHE A 52 -20.13 2.76 -6.81
CA PHE A 52 -20.51 1.81 -7.87
C PHE A 52 -22.00 1.40 -7.79
N MET A 53 -22.46 1.07 -6.58
CA MET A 53 -23.82 0.58 -6.34
C MET A 53 -24.89 1.66 -6.61
N ASP A 54 -24.54 2.93 -6.48
CA ASP A 54 -25.46 4.06 -6.71
C ASP A 54 -25.41 4.50 -8.18
N LYS A 55 -24.22 4.55 -8.79
CA LYS A 55 -24.00 5.01 -10.16
C LYS A 55 -24.58 4.06 -11.22
N VAL A 56 -24.42 2.76 -11.03
CA VAL A 56 -24.86 1.78 -12.06
C VAL A 56 -26.34 1.85 -12.37
N PRO A 57 -27.29 1.95 -11.41
CA PRO A 57 -28.71 2.09 -11.72
C PRO A 57 -29.06 3.38 -12.48
N GLU A 58 -28.25 4.44 -12.38
CA GLU A 58 -28.44 5.66 -13.15
C GLU A 58 -28.13 5.46 -14.63
N TYR A 59 -27.07 4.68 -14.93
CA TYR A 59 -26.66 4.38 -16.32
C TYR A 59 -27.47 3.24 -16.95
N LEU A 60 -27.89 2.28 -16.12
CA LEU A 60 -28.59 1.05 -16.50
C LEU A 60 -29.87 0.89 -15.67
N PRO A 61 -30.91 1.71 -15.89
CA PRO A 61 -32.14 1.66 -15.08
C PRO A 61 -32.96 0.40 -15.32
N ASP A 62 -32.89 -0.20 -16.51
CA ASP A 62 -33.58 -1.46 -16.83
C ASP A 62 -32.73 -2.67 -16.40
N LYS A 63 -33.17 -3.33 -15.33
CA LYS A 63 -32.48 -4.48 -14.73
C LYS A 63 -32.66 -5.79 -15.50
N THR A 64 -33.46 -5.80 -16.56
CA THR A 64 -33.71 -6.97 -17.40
C THR A 64 -32.83 -7.04 -18.64
N VAL A 65 -32.19 -5.93 -19.01
CA VAL A 65 -31.27 -5.87 -20.13
C VAL A 65 -30.04 -6.73 -19.86
N PRO A 66 -29.62 -7.58 -20.80
CA PRO A 66 -28.37 -8.32 -20.66
C PRO A 66 -27.16 -7.39 -20.53
N ILE A 67 -26.32 -7.67 -19.54
CA ILE A 67 -25.09 -6.92 -19.26
C ILE A 67 -23.90 -7.85 -19.42
N ILE A 68 -22.95 -7.45 -20.24
CA ILE A 68 -21.67 -8.13 -20.41
C ILE A 68 -20.62 -7.34 -19.67
N VAL A 69 -19.96 -7.97 -18.71
CA VAL A 69 -18.86 -7.40 -17.95
C VAL A 69 -17.57 -8.10 -18.39
N TYR A 70 -16.58 -7.33 -18.77
CA TYR A 70 -15.28 -7.87 -19.12
C TYR A 70 -14.20 -7.37 -18.16
N GLY A 71 -13.14 -8.15 -17.99
CA GLY A 71 -11.98 -7.77 -17.21
C GLY A 71 -10.85 -7.25 -18.09
N ASN A 72 -9.86 -6.63 -17.47
CA ASN A 72 -8.67 -6.16 -18.17
C ASN A 72 -7.84 -7.35 -18.71
N THR A 73 -7.73 -8.42 -17.92
CA THR A 73 -7.04 -9.66 -18.31
C THR A 73 -7.90 -10.90 -18.05
N ALA A 74 -7.42 -12.05 -18.53
CA ALA A 74 -8.07 -13.35 -18.26
C ALA A 74 -8.08 -13.75 -16.78
N THR A 75 -7.20 -13.20 -15.98
CA THR A 75 -7.00 -13.55 -14.56
C THR A 75 -7.40 -12.45 -13.59
N SER A 76 -7.79 -11.29 -14.10
CA SER A 76 -8.24 -10.18 -13.26
C SER A 76 -9.65 -10.42 -12.69
N HIS A 77 -9.90 -9.89 -11.52
CA HIS A 77 -11.10 -10.19 -10.75
C HIS A 77 -12.19 -9.11 -10.80
N GLU A 78 -11.92 -7.96 -11.42
CA GLU A 78 -12.83 -6.81 -11.45
C GLU A 78 -14.16 -7.13 -12.12
N SER A 79 -14.15 -7.91 -13.20
CA SER A 79 -15.39 -8.31 -13.90
C SER A 79 -16.29 -9.19 -13.03
N LEU A 80 -15.71 -10.15 -12.33
CA LEU A 80 -16.44 -11.01 -11.39
C LEU A 80 -17.00 -10.20 -10.21
N ALA A 81 -16.19 -9.32 -9.64
CA ALA A 81 -16.61 -8.44 -8.55
C ALA A 81 -17.75 -7.51 -8.96
N ALA A 82 -17.69 -6.93 -10.17
CA ALA A 82 -18.75 -6.09 -10.72
C ALA A 82 -20.02 -6.89 -10.99
N ALA A 83 -19.91 -8.08 -11.59
CA ALA A 83 -21.06 -8.96 -11.86
C ALA A 83 -21.79 -9.35 -10.56
N GLN A 84 -21.07 -9.70 -9.49
CA GLN A 84 -21.65 -9.98 -8.19
C GLN A 84 -22.40 -8.78 -7.60
N LYS A 85 -21.85 -7.57 -7.73
CA LYS A 85 -22.53 -6.34 -7.30
C LYS A 85 -23.77 -6.04 -8.13
N LEU A 86 -23.75 -6.31 -9.44
CA LEU A 86 -24.91 -6.19 -10.31
C LEU A 86 -26.04 -7.14 -9.91
N GLU A 87 -25.73 -8.40 -9.60
CA GLU A 87 -26.73 -9.37 -9.09
C GLU A 87 -27.34 -8.87 -7.76
N LEU A 88 -26.53 -8.32 -6.84
CA LEU A 88 -27.03 -7.72 -5.60
C LEU A 88 -27.96 -6.54 -5.85
N LEU A 89 -27.75 -5.76 -6.92
CA LEU A 89 -28.61 -4.67 -7.36
C LEU A 89 -29.90 -5.19 -8.04
N GLY A 90 -30.00 -6.51 -8.30
CA GLY A 90 -31.17 -7.15 -8.89
C GLY A 90 -31.17 -7.21 -10.41
N TYR A 91 -30.02 -7.06 -11.06
CA TYR A 91 -29.88 -7.34 -12.49
C TYR A 91 -29.99 -8.86 -12.73
N THR A 92 -30.79 -9.27 -13.70
CA THR A 92 -31.17 -10.69 -13.87
C THR A 92 -30.37 -11.41 -14.96
N SER A 93 -29.68 -10.68 -15.82
CA SER A 93 -28.97 -11.20 -16.99
C SER A 93 -27.56 -10.63 -17.06
N VAL A 94 -26.67 -11.10 -16.16
CA VAL A 94 -25.29 -10.63 -16.04
C VAL A 94 -24.33 -11.72 -16.48
N TYR A 95 -23.44 -11.38 -17.39
CA TYR A 95 -22.46 -12.29 -17.99
C TYR A 95 -21.06 -11.74 -17.84
N VAL A 96 -20.10 -12.61 -17.50
CA VAL A 96 -18.66 -12.29 -17.47
C VAL A 96 -17.97 -12.96 -18.64
N THR A 97 -17.14 -12.25 -19.38
CA THR A 97 -16.39 -12.80 -20.50
C THR A 97 -15.13 -13.52 -20.07
N GLU A 98 -14.81 -14.63 -20.70
CA GLU A 98 -13.51 -15.28 -20.61
C GLU A 98 -12.42 -14.45 -21.31
N GLY A 99 -11.20 -14.43 -20.78
CA GLY A 99 -10.01 -13.89 -21.46
C GLY A 99 -9.88 -12.35 -21.49
N GLY A 100 -10.78 -11.62 -20.84
CA GLY A 100 -10.71 -10.17 -20.71
C GLY A 100 -10.89 -9.40 -22.02
N ILE A 101 -10.48 -8.12 -22.06
CA ILE A 101 -10.63 -7.22 -23.21
C ILE A 101 -9.98 -7.80 -24.48
N ASN A 102 -8.79 -8.39 -24.37
CA ASN A 102 -8.06 -8.90 -25.52
C ASN A 102 -8.83 -10.00 -26.28
N SER A 103 -9.57 -10.85 -25.57
CA SER A 103 -10.36 -11.90 -26.21
C SER A 103 -11.58 -11.34 -26.94
N LEU A 104 -12.19 -10.26 -26.47
CA LEU A 104 -13.26 -9.55 -27.16
C LEU A 104 -12.76 -8.88 -28.46
N LEU A 105 -11.58 -8.27 -28.41
CA LEU A 105 -10.93 -7.68 -29.59
C LEU A 105 -10.61 -8.75 -30.65
N GLN A 106 -10.08 -9.90 -30.22
CA GLN A 106 -9.83 -11.03 -31.11
C GLN A 106 -11.12 -11.61 -31.74
N ALA A 107 -12.24 -11.51 -31.02
CA ALA A 107 -13.54 -11.93 -31.52
C ALA A 107 -14.18 -10.92 -32.49
N GLY A 108 -13.62 -9.72 -32.66
CA GLY A 108 -14.06 -8.70 -33.59
C GLY A 108 -14.71 -7.45 -32.97
N CYS A 109 -14.69 -7.29 -31.66
CA CYS A 109 -15.07 -6.02 -31.05
C CYS A 109 -14.06 -4.93 -31.41
N GLU A 110 -14.54 -3.69 -31.59
CA GLU A 110 -13.68 -2.52 -31.75
C GLU A 110 -13.31 -1.93 -30.37
N SER A 111 -12.16 -1.26 -30.28
CA SER A 111 -11.76 -0.51 -29.10
C SER A 111 -11.78 1.00 -29.32
N GLU A 112 -11.90 1.73 -28.24
CA GLU A 112 -11.77 3.19 -28.16
C GLU A 112 -10.77 3.55 -27.04
N GLY A 113 -10.30 4.79 -27.03
CA GLY A 113 -9.40 5.34 -26.02
C GLY A 113 -8.18 6.03 -26.59
N SER A 114 -7.36 6.62 -25.73
CA SER A 114 -6.16 7.39 -26.10
C SER A 114 -4.97 6.52 -26.52
N ALA A 115 -5.07 5.19 -26.37
CA ALA A 115 -4.00 4.20 -26.58
C ALA A 115 -2.73 4.43 -25.72
N ILE A 116 -2.82 5.22 -24.67
CA ILE A 116 -1.77 5.37 -23.67
C ILE A 116 -1.82 4.13 -22.77
N SER A 117 -0.73 3.38 -22.68
CA SER A 117 -0.64 2.25 -21.75
C SER A 117 -0.41 2.77 -20.35
N LEU A 118 -1.31 2.47 -19.42
CA LEU A 118 -1.02 2.61 -17.99
C LEU A 118 -0.08 1.47 -17.60
N ASN A 119 1.13 1.81 -17.21
CA ASN A 119 2.12 0.82 -16.78
C ASN A 119 1.89 0.47 -15.31
N GLU A 120 1.37 -0.74 -15.06
CA GLU A 120 1.23 -1.30 -13.71
C GLU A 120 2.47 -2.11 -13.27
N GLN A 121 3.56 -2.03 -14.04
CA GLN A 121 4.78 -2.75 -13.69
C GLN A 121 5.54 -2.02 -12.58
N LEU A 122 6.26 -2.80 -11.78
CA LEU A 122 7.20 -2.29 -10.79
C LEU A 122 8.44 -1.71 -11.48
N GLU A 123 8.26 -0.59 -12.16
CA GLU A 123 9.33 0.16 -12.80
C GLU A 123 9.54 1.46 -12.06
N TYR A 124 10.80 1.85 -11.91
CA TYR A 124 11.18 3.08 -11.25
C TYR A 124 12.00 3.93 -12.21
N ASN A 125 11.73 5.22 -12.25
CA ASN A 125 12.58 6.16 -12.95
C ASN A 125 13.94 6.24 -12.23
N ALA A 126 15.02 6.07 -13.00
CA ALA A 126 16.36 6.25 -12.48
C ALA A 126 16.55 7.72 -12.05
N GLY A 127 17.14 7.94 -10.89
CA GLY A 127 17.34 9.28 -10.37
C GLY A 127 17.63 9.31 -8.88
N SER A 128 17.78 10.54 -8.38
CA SER A 128 17.91 10.82 -6.96
C SER A 128 16.67 11.57 -6.47
N TYR A 129 16.13 11.12 -5.36
CA TYR A 129 14.90 11.64 -4.79
C TYR A 129 15.12 12.06 -3.34
N LEU A 130 14.46 13.14 -2.92
CA LEU A 130 14.51 13.66 -1.56
C LEU A 130 13.19 13.42 -0.84
N ALA A 131 13.28 13.05 0.42
CA ALA A 131 12.11 12.85 1.27
C ALA A 131 11.35 14.15 1.51
N LEU A 132 10.03 14.10 1.32
CA LEU A 132 9.12 15.17 1.69
C LEU A 132 8.78 15.02 3.18
N THR A 133 9.58 15.62 4.05
CA THR A 133 9.52 15.40 5.50
C THR A 133 8.19 15.80 6.15
N ARG A 134 7.41 16.69 5.53
CA ARG A 134 6.12 17.17 6.06
C ARG A 134 4.94 16.23 5.77
N SER A 135 4.98 15.51 4.64
CA SER A 135 3.95 14.52 4.27
C SER A 135 4.32 13.10 4.67
N SER A 136 5.56 12.90 5.12
CA SER A 136 6.08 11.59 5.51
C SER A 136 5.88 11.35 7.01
N ILE A 137 5.61 10.09 7.38
CA ILE A 137 5.28 9.69 8.75
C ILE A 137 6.13 8.48 9.13
N ILE A 138 6.70 8.54 10.34
CA ILE A 138 7.26 7.37 11.02
C ILE A 138 6.51 7.19 12.32
N GLY A 139 5.78 6.08 12.42
CA GLY A 139 5.09 5.64 13.63
C GLY A 139 5.95 4.69 14.44
N TRP A 140 5.81 4.74 15.74
CA TRP A 140 6.42 3.80 16.68
C TRP A 140 5.36 3.18 17.58
N THR A 141 5.56 1.92 17.95
CA THR A 141 4.76 1.24 18.98
C THR A 141 5.67 0.47 19.92
N GLY A 142 5.67 0.86 21.19
CA GLY A 142 6.26 0.12 22.29
C GLY A 142 5.20 -0.64 23.08
N ARG A 143 5.53 -1.85 23.57
CA ARG A 143 4.59 -2.72 24.29
C ARG A 143 5.14 -3.10 25.65
N ASN A 144 4.26 -3.22 26.61
CA ASN A 144 4.55 -3.75 27.94
C ASN A 144 3.49 -4.77 28.36
N ILE A 145 3.61 -5.34 29.54
CA ILE A 145 2.66 -6.35 30.04
C ILE A 145 1.25 -5.79 30.24
N ASN A 146 1.08 -4.48 30.37
CA ASN A 146 -0.21 -3.82 30.63
C ASN A 146 -0.90 -3.34 29.35
N GLY A 147 -0.16 -3.24 28.23
CA GLY A 147 -0.68 -2.73 26.96
C GLY A 147 0.40 -2.22 26.02
N LYS A 148 0.09 -1.13 25.32
CA LYS A 148 1.01 -0.49 24.39
C LYS A 148 0.93 1.02 24.49
N HIS A 149 2.02 1.67 24.09
CA HIS A 149 2.06 3.09 23.78
C HIS A 149 2.50 3.26 22.31
N TYR A 150 1.98 4.25 21.63
CA TYR A 150 2.34 4.54 20.25
C TYR A 150 2.30 6.04 19.95
N GLY A 151 3.02 6.41 18.90
CA GLY A 151 3.11 7.79 18.46
C GLY A 151 3.93 7.95 17.20
N THR A 152 4.46 9.15 16.97
CA THR A 152 5.26 9.45 15.78
C THR A 152 6.63 10.01 16.14
N ILE A 153 7.56 9.93 15.20
CA ILE A 153 8.88 10.57 15.24
C ILE A 153 9.03 11.41 13.98
N GLY A 154 9.55 12.64 14.14
CA GLY A 154 9.79 13.54 13.03
C GLY A 154 10.92 13.09 12.13
N ILE A 155 10.75 13.24 10.82
CA ILE A 155 11.81 13.01 9.83
C ILE A 155 12.60 14.31 9.69
N LYS A 156 13.92 14.22 9.84
CA LYS A 156 14.83 15.35 9.64
C LYS A 156 15.16 15.53 8.17
N GLU A 157 15.63 14.47 7.53
CA GLU A 157 16.00 14.42 6.13
C GLU A 157 16.02 12.98 5.63
N GLY A 158 16.01 12.82 4.31
CA GLY A 158 16.17 11.52 3.69
C GLY A 158 16.37 11.63 2.20
N ASP A 159 17.03 10.65 1.63
CA ASP A 159 17.22 10.50 0.21
C ASP A 159 17.16 9.03 -0.20
N ILE A 160 16.80 8.81 -1.46
CA ILE A 160 16.90 7.52 -2.13
C ILE A 160 17.39 7.74 -3.55
N SER A 161 18.31 6.89 -4.01
CA SER A 161 18.83 6.89 -5.37
C SER A 161 18.56 5.55 -6.02
N ILE A 162 18.05 5.58 -7.25
CA ILE A 162 17.66 4.43 -8.05
C ILE A 162 18.42 4.42 -9.36
N ALA A 163 19.10 3.30 -9.65
CA ALA A 163 19.79 3.06 -10.92
C ALA A 163 19.57 1.60 -11.34
N GLY A 164 18.46 1.34 -12.06
CA GLY A 164 17.97 -0.02 -12.30
C GLY A 164 17.62 -0.72 -10.99
N ASP A 165 18.16 -1.91 -10.75
CA ASP A 165 17.97 -2.66 -9.50
C ASP A 165 18.83 -2.16 -8.33
N ASN A 166 19.72 -1.19 -8.57
CA ASN A 166 20.54 -0.61 -7.52
C ASN A 166 19.77 0.51 -6.81
N ILE A 167 19.36 0.24 -5.59
CA ILE A 167 18.66 1.19 -4.72
C ILE A 167 19.52 1.38 -3.46
N HIS A 168 19.85 2.63 -3.13
CA HIS A 168 20.57 3.03 -1.93
C HIS A 168 20.07 4.38 -1.44
N GLY A 169 20.35 4.71 -0.19
CA GLY A 169 19.90 5.99 0.37
C GLY A 169 20.06 6.04 1.87
N SER A 170 19.53 7.09 2.46
CA SER A 170 19.52 7.25 3.91
C SER A 170 18.28 7.98 4.40
N MET A 171 17.93 7.73 5.67
CA MET A 171 16.83 8.36 6.37
C MET A 171 17.26 8.72 7.77
N THR A 172 17.23 10.00 8.11
CA THR A 172 17.53 10.51 9.45
C THR A 172 16.27 11.03 10.11
N VAL A 173 16.00 10.56 11.31
CA VAL A 173 14.89 11.01 12.15
C VAL A 173 15.39 11.92 13.27
N ASP A 174 14.55 12.87 13.64
CA ASP A 174 14.77 13.78 14.77
C ASP A 174 14.14 13.17 16.03
N MET A 175 14.98 12.58 16.87
CA MET A 175 14.56 11.96 18.14
C MET A 175 14.02 12.98 19.15
N THR A 176 14.29 14.27 18.94
CA THR A 176 13.72 15.34 19.78
C THR A 176 12.28 15.66 19.42
N ASN A 177 11.81 15.24 18.23
CA ASN A 177 10.46 15.43 17.71
C ASN A 177 9.65 14.12 17.81
N MET A 178 9.56 13.58 19.01
CA MET A 178 8.77 12.38 19.32
C MET A 178 7.43 12.77 19.95
N THR A 179 6.34 12.11 19.58
CA THR A 179 5.00 12.33 20.12
C THR A 179 4.39 11.05 20.66
N SER A 180 3.38 11.18 21.54
CA SER A 180 2.46 10.10 21.94
C SER A 180 1.08 10.42 21.39
N LEU A 181 0.40 9.43 20.81
CA LEU A 181 -0.94 9.56 20.21
C LEU A 181 -2.01 8.79 20.98
N ASP A 182 -1.62 7.92 21.91
CA ASP A 182 -2.53 7.06 22.68
C ASP A 182 -2.91 7.62 24.05
N ILE A 183 -2.20 8.62 24.56
CA ILE A 183 -2.46 9.23 25.85
C ILE A 183 -3.18 10.56 25.66
N PRO A 184 -4.49 10.66 26.02
CA PRO A 184 -5.27 11.88 25.79
C PRO A 184 -4.83 13.06 26.65
N ASP A 185 -4.33 12.80 27.88
CA ASP A 185 -3.84 13.84 28.78
C ASP A 185 -2.42 14.27 28.38
N ALA A 186 -2.26 15.52 28.01
CA ALA A 186 -0.99 16.08 27.56
C ALA A 186 0.12 16.01 28.63
N GLY A 187 -0.24 16.09 29.89
CA GLY A 187 0.73 15.99 31.00
C GLY A 187 1.32 14.58 31.08
N TYR A 188 0.48 13.55 31.07
CA TYR A 188 0.95 12.16 31.06
C TYR A 188 1.66 11.80 29.76
N ALA A 189 1.20 12.28 28.60
CA ALA A 189 1.90 12.09 27.33
C ALA A 189 3.32 12.66 27.39
N ASN A 190 3.48 13.88 27.91
CA ASN A 190 4.80 14.51 28.06
C ASN A 190 5.71 13.75 29.04
N ILE A 191 5.17 13.17 30.10
CA ILE A 191 5.95 12.33 31.05
C ILE A 191 6.48 11.09 30.34
N LEU A 192 5.63 10.41 29.51
CA LEU A 192 6.08 9.27 28.74
C LEU A 192 7.18 9.66 27.74
N ILE A 193 6.98 10.73 26.99
CA ILE A 193 7.97 11.19 26.00
C ILE A 193 9.28 11.61 26.69
N ALA A 194 9.23 12.32 27.80
CA ALA A 194 10.43 12.68 28.57
C ALA A 194 11.20 11.44 29.06
N HIS A 195 10.47 10.39 29.47
CA HIS A 195 11.09 9.13 29.89
C HIS A 195 11.72 8.38 28.68
N LEU A 196 11.03 8.32 27.53
CA LEU A 196 11.61 7.74 26.31
C LEU A 196 12.86 8.48 25.84
N MET A 197 12.91 9.81 26.03
CA MET A 197 14.08 10.63 25.69
C MET A 197 15.24 10.53 26.68
N SER A 198 15.00 10.00 27.88
CA SER A 198 16.01 9.90 28.93
C SER A 198 17.07 8.83 28.68
N ASP A 199 18.06 8.75 29.57
CA ASP A 199 19.15 7.74 29.50
C ASP A 199 18.66 6.30 29.79
N ASP A 200 17.45 6.14 30.32
CA ASP A 200 16.81 4.83 30.43
C ASP A 200 16.47 4.21 29.06
N PHE A 201 16.23 5.05 28.03
CA PHE A 201 15.85 4.61 26.69
C PHE A 201 16.78 5.15 25.61
N PHE A 202 16.41 6.28 24.99
CA PHE A 202 17.07 6.72 23.76
C PHE A 202 18.20 7.73 23.98
N SER A 203 18.43 8.20 25.22
CA SER A 203 19.50 9.17 25.55
C SER A 203 19.53 10.34 24.56
N VAL A 204 18.37 10.91 24.24
CA VAL A 204 18.18 11.86 23.13
C VAL A 204 19.04 13.12 23.29
N LYS A 205 19.36 13.52 24.53
CA LYS A 205 20.29 14.64 24.78
C LYS A 205 21.68 14.39 24.18
N THR A 206 22.13 13.13 24.17
CA THR A 206 23.43 12.71 23.63
C THR A 206 23.32 12.28 22.17
N PHE A 207 22.21 11.63 21.83
CA PHE A 207 21.95 11.08 20.50
C PHE A 207 20.62 11.62 19.96
N PRO A 208 20.60 12.90 19.51
CA PRO A 208 19.35 13.55 19.06
C PRO A 208 18.81 13.00 17.73
N GLU A 209 19.55 12.12 17.07
CA GLU A 209 19.23 11.58 15.76
C GLU A 209 19.40 10.07 15.74
N ALA A 210 18.58 9.41 14.89
CA ALA A 210 18.81 8.05 14.47
C ALA A 210 18.78 8.00 12.92
N THR A 211 19.65 7.16 12.34
CA THR A 211 19.80 7.10 10.87
C THR A 211 19.74 5.67 10.40
N PHE A 212 18.85 5.39 9.45
CA PHE A 212 18.85 4.16 8.68
C PHE A 212 19.51 4.39 7.32
N THR A 213 20.58 3.65 7.04
CA THR A 213 21.29 3.69 5.75
C THR A 213 20.93 2.45 4.95
N ILE A 214 20.40 2.63 3.74
CA ILE A 214 20.11 1.59 2.77
C ILE A 214 21.38 1.33 1.96
N HIS A 215 21.96 0.14 2.09
CA HIS A 215 23.15 -0.27 1.33
C HIS A 215 22.78 -0.91 0.01
N SER A 216 21.66 -1.64 -0.03
CA SER A 216 21.08 -2.25 -1.22
C SER A 216 19.62 -2.61 -0.99
N ALA A 217 18.87 -2.80 -2.05
CA ALA A 217 17.53 -3.36 -1.99
C ALA A 217 17.46 -4.61 -2.86
N GLN A 218 16.90 -5.67 -2.31
CA GLN A 218 16.66 -6.92 -3.02
C GLN A 218 15.19 -6.99 -3.40
N ARG A 219 14.90 -7.05 -4.71
CA ARG A 219 13.54 -7.21 -5.22
C ARG A 219 13.03 -8.63 -4.95
N SER A 220 11.76 -8.76 -4.53
CA SER A 220 11.09 -10.04 -4.33
C SER A 220 10.64 -10.61 -5.68
N SER A 221 10.76 -11.93 -5.88
CA SER A 221 10.44 -12.59 -7.16
C SER A 221 8.97 -12.47 -7.56
N ASP A 222 8.07 -12.47 -6.56
CA ASP A 222 6.62 -12.48 -6.77
C ASP A 222 6.00 -11.11 -6.40
N ALA A 223 6.83 -10.06 -6.49
CA ALA A 223 6.47 -8.72 -6.10
C ALA A 223 5.39 -8.12 -7.00
N THR A 224 4.39 -7.51 -6.37
CA THR A 224 3.39 -6.65 -6.99
C THR A 224 3.49 -5.23 -6.43
N ILE A 225 2.81 -4.28 -7.04
CA ILE A 225 2.78 -2.89 -6.55
C ILE A 225 2.12 -2.75 -5.17
N SER A 226 1.32 -3.73 -4.74
CA SER A 226 0.59 -3.73 -3.46
C SER A 226 1.14 -4.71 -2.42
N SER A 227 2.27 -5.35 -2.71
CA SER A 227 2.92 -6.30 -1.80
C SER A 227 4.27 -5.75 -1.30
N ILE A 228 4.86 -6.41 -0.29
CA ILE A 228 6.28 -6.21 0.01
C ILE A 228 7.06 -6.60 -1.24
N ASN A 229 7.65 -5.62 -1.90
CA ASN A 229 8.33 -5.81 -3.16
C ASN A 229 9.86 -5.70 -3.07
N HIS A 230 10.37 -5.24 -1.93
CA HIS A 230 11.81 -5.18 -1.65
C HIS A 230 12.14 -5.58 -0.23
N ILE A 231 13.35 -6.12 -0.05
CA ILE A 231 14.04 -6.18 1.24
C ILE A 231 15.17 -5.15 1.20
N LEU A 232 15.05 -4.11 2.00
CA LEU A 232 16.09 -3.09 2.16
C LEU A 232 17.16 -3.64 3.10
N ASN A 233 18.35 -3.92 2.57
CA ASN A 233 19.49 -4.36 3.37
C ASN A 233 20.25 -3.11 3.81
N GLY A 234 20.23 -2.84 5.10
CA GLY A 234 20.77 -1.60 5.62
C GLY A 234 21.40 -1.74 7.00
N SER A 235 21.68 -0.59 7.58
CA SER A 235 22.13 -0.45 8.97
C SER A 235 21.41 0.68 9.67
N LEU A 236 20.99 0.44 10.91
CA LEU A 236 20.40 1.44 11.79
C LEU A 236 21.47 1.91 12.79
N SER A 237 21.72 3.22 12.81
CA SER A 237 22.46 3.91 13.86
C SER A 237 21.46 4.48 14.87
N LEU A 238 21.49 3.97 16.10
CA LEU A 238 20.60 4.38 17.19
C LEU A 238 21.39 4.34 18.51
N CYS A 239 21.28 5.36 19.33
CA CYS A 239 22.00 5.50 20.60
C CYS A 239 23.51 5.25 20.48
N GLY A 240 24.14 5.70 19.40
CA GLY A 240 25.56 5.53 19.12
C GLY A 240 25.98 4.11 18.71
N VAL A 241 25.05 3.17 18.56
CA VAL A 241 25.30 1.79 18.14
C VAL A 241 24.82 1.60 16.71
N ILE A 242 25.65 1.02 15.85
CA ILE A 242 25.29 0.70 14.44
C ILE A 242 25.11 -0.82 14.31
N LYS A 243 23.96 -1.24 13.84
CA LYS A 243 23.65 -2.66 13.58
C LYS A 243 23.00 -2.84 12.22
N ALA A 244 23.29 -3.98 11.60
CA ALA A 244 22.56 -4.39 10.40
C ALA A 244 21.07 -4.57 10.69
N LEU A 245 20.24 -4.12 9.77
CA LEU A 245 18.79 -4.25 9.84
C LEU A 245 18.25 -4.44 8.41
N ASN A 246 17.48 -5.50 8.21
CA ASN A 246 16.79 -5.75 6.96
C ASN A 246 15.34 -5.35 7.11
N VAL A 247 14.88 -4.46 6.25
CA VAL A 247 13.53 -3.89 6.32
C VAL A 247 12.72 -4.34 5.11
N PRO A 248 11.63 -5.12 5.32
CA PRO A 248 10.69 -5.41 4.26
C PRO A 248 9.93 -4.13 3.90
N ALA A 249 9.90 -3.79 2.61
CA ALA A 249 9.31 -2.55 2.15
C ALA A 249 8.54 -2.73 0.84
N THR A 250 7.58 -1.84 0.63
CA THR A 250 6.90 -1.63 -0.65
C THR A 250 7.36 -0.28 -1.19
N ILE A 251 7.97 -0.28 -2.37
CA ILE A 251 8.35 0.94 -3.09
C ILE A 251 7.43 1.06 -4.29
N ILE A 252 6.85 2.24 -4.52
CA ILE A 252 5.91 2.52 -5.60
C ILE A 252 6.32 3.83 -6.29
N GLN A 253 6.35 3.81 -7.62
CA GLN A 253 6.39 5.04 -8.42
C GLN A 253 4.95 5.51 -8.60
N SER A 254 4.52 6.53 -7.85
CA SER A 254 3.12 7.01 -7.89
C SER A 254 2.85 7.97 -9.05
N ASP A 255 3.86 8.71 -9.45
CA ASP A 255 3.88 9.56 -10.64
C ASP A 255 5.34 9.68 -11.15
N PRO A 256 5.61 10.27 -12.32
CA PRO A 256 6.97 10.30 -12.89
C PRO A 256 8.05 10.86 -11.97
N ASP A 257 7.68 11.70 -11.00
CA ASP A 257 8.62 12.40 -10.11
C ASP A 257 8.50 11.98 -8.65
N THR A 258 7.55 11.12 -8.30
CA THR A 258 7.25 10.78 -6.89
C THR A 258 7.36 9.29 -6.62
N LEU A 259 8.15 8.94 -5.61
CA LEU A 259 8.22 7.59 -5.04
C LEU A 259 7.53 7.58 -3.68
N ILE A 260 6.88 6.47 -3.36
CA ILE A 260 6.35 6.18 -2.03
C ILE A 260 7.07 4.94 -1.51
N LEU A 261 7.57 5.00 -0.30
CA LEU A 261 8.12 3.88 0.45
C LEU A 261 7.25 3.62 1.67
N GLU A 262 6.71 2.41 1.74
CA GLU A 262 5.96 1.88 2.87
C GLU A 262 6.76 0.75 3.52
N ALA A 263 6.83 0.74 4.85
CA ALA A 263 7.42 -0.37 5.58
C ALA A 263 6.76 -0.57 6.95
N HIS A 264 6.64 -1.82 7.37
CA HIS A 264 6.21 -2.19 8.71
C HIS A 264 7.09 -3.34 9.20
N PHE A 265 7.78 -3.14 10.31
CA PHE A 265 8.71 -4.12 10.86
C PHE A 265 8.91 -3.95 12.35
N ASP A 266 9.38 -5.01 12.98
CA ASP A 266 9.81 -5.00 14.37
C ASP A 266 11.35 -5.08 14.44
N PHE A 267 11.95 -4.42 15.44
CA PHE A 267 13.34 -4.62 15.78
C PHE A 267 13.53 -4.74 17.31
N ASP A 268 14.52 -5.54 17.71
CA ASP A 268 14.89 -5.74 19.11
C ASP A 268 15.74 -4.56 19.61
N ARG A 269 15.15 -3.65 20.39
CA ARG A 269 15.81 -2.46 20.96
C ARG A 269 17.05 -2.78 21.78
N THR A 270 17.09 -3.98 22.37
CA THR A 270 18.20 -4.38 23.26
C THR A 270 19.51 -4.57 22.50
N LEU A 271 19.44 -4.80 21.18
CA LEU A 271 20.63 -4.87 20.32
C LEU A 271 21.33 -3.51 20.21
N TRP A 272 20.64 -2.42 20.44
CA TRP A 272 21.20 -1.05 20.51
C TRP A 272 21.46 -0.57 21.94
N GLY A 273 21.49 -1.48 22.91
CA GLY A 273 21.80 -1.16 24.30
C GLY A 273 20.63 -0.62 25.12
N ILE A 274 19.43 -0.52 24.55
CA ILE A 274 18.23 -0.03 25.24
C ILE A 274 17.62 -1.17 26.05
N ALA A 275 18.10 -1.34 27.29
CA ALA A 275 17.80 -2.51 28.12
C ALA A 275 16.71 -2.30 29.17
N TYR A 276 16.30 -1.04 29.45
CA TYR A 276 15.35 -0.71 30.52
C TYR A 276 14.07 -1.57 30.44
N GLY A 277 13.70 -2.18 31.58
CA GLY A 277 12.49 -3.01 31.69
C GLY A 277 12.50 -4.33 30.91
N SER A 278 13.63 -4.73 30.29
CA SER A 278 13.77 -6.02 29.60
C SER A 278 14.00 -7.17 30.58
N ALA A 279 13.19 -8.22 30.47
CA ALA A 279 13.36 -9.43 31.28
C ALA A 279 14.65 -10.21 30.95
N ARG A 280 15.34 -9.87 29.87
CA ARG A 280 16.66 -10.41 29.52
C ARG A 280 17.74 -9.93 30.47
N PHE A 281 17.63 -8.69 30.98
CA PHE A 281 18.64 -8.03 31.80
C PHE A 281 18.21 -7.79 33.25
N PHE A 282 16.92 -7.70 33.52
CA PHE A 282 16.36 -7.42 34.82
C PHE A 282 15.49 -8.57 35.32
N ARG A 283 15.44 -8.73 36.69
CA ARG A 283 14.62 -9.77 37.34
C ARG A 283 13.50 -9.12 38.14
N PHE A 284 12.44 -9.87 38.34
CA PHE A 284 11.29 -9.47 39.17
C PHE A 284 10.63 -8.17 38.75
N LEU A 285 10.56 -7.94 37.44
CA LEU A 285 10.00 -6.71 36.86
C LEU A 285 8.50 -6.52 37.15
N GLY A 286 7.75 -7.61 37.33
CA GLY A 286 6.31 -7.53 37.52
C GLY A 286 5.64 -6.71 36.43
N MET A 287 4.89 -5.69 36.81
CA MET A 287 4.17 -4.81 35.87
C MET A 287 5.07 -3.81 35.11
N HIS A 288 6.36 -3.75 35.44
CA HIS A 288 7.34 -2.87 34.79
C HIS A 288 8.04 -3.55 33.60
N MET A 289 7.63 -4.77 33.25
CA MET A 289 8.21 -5.47 32.12
C MET A 289 7.80 -4.83 30.81
N ILE A 290 8.82 -4.47 30.01
CA ILE A 290 8.67 -3.88 28.67
C ILE A 290 9.22 -4.89 27.67
N PHE A 291 8.46 -5.15 26.61
CA PHE A 291 8.88 -6.09 25.58
C PHE A 291 10.06 -5.54 24.79
N ASP A 292 10.94 -6.42 24.35
CA ASP A 292 12.16 -6.06 23.62
C ASP A 292 11.87 -5.55 22.20
N PRO A 293 10.90 -6.10 21.45
CA PRO A 293 10.57 -5.59 20.13
C PRO A 293 9.86 -4.24 20.16
N ILE A 294 10.28 -3.33 19.29
CA ILE A 294 9.58 -2.09 18.92
C ILE A 294 9.07 -2.25 17.50
N SER A 295 7.78 -1.95 17.26
CA SER A 295 7.24 -1.88 15.90
C SER A 295 7.41 -0.49 15.32
N ILE A 296 7.83 -0.44 14.06
CA ILE A 296 7.99 0.79 13.28
C ILE A 296 7.09 0.69 12.05
N GLU A 297 6.35 1.75 11.80
CA GLU A 297 5.54 1.98 10.61
C GLU A 297 6.13 3.18 9.87
N VAL A 298 6.40 3.01 8.59
CA VAL A 298 7.05 4.03 7.76
C VAL A 298 6.20 4.29 6.54
N ARG A 299 5.90 5.56 6.30
CA ARG A 299 5.41 6.03 5.00
C ARG A 299 6.19 7.28 4.62
N ILE A 300 6.98 7.16 3.58
CA ILE A 300 7.81 8.26 3.09
C ILE A 300 7.49 8.54 1.63
N GLU A 301 7.20 9.79 1.35
CA GLU A 301 7.09 10.33 0.00
C GLU A 301 8.43 10.97 -0.37
N PHE A 302 8.93 10.63 -1.56
CA PHE A 302 10.13 11.20 -2.11
C PHE A 302 9.81 11.91 -3.42
N LYS A 303 10.46 13.04 -3.68
CA LYS A 303 10.35 13.79 -4.91
C LYS A 303 11.68 13.82 -5.64
N SER A 304 11.66 13.69 -6.97
CA SER A 304 12.85 13.79 -7.81
C SER A 304 13.53 15.15 -7.63
N ARG A 305 14.86 15.14 -7.68
CA ARG A 305 15.68 16.38 -7.63
C ARG A 305 15.57 17.16 -8.92
#